data_cd9d8008dcf7ce36648a8d288275af95
#
_entry.id   cd9d8008dcf7ce36648a8d288275af95
#
_cell.length_a   1.000
_cell.length_b   1.000
_cell.length_c   1.000
_cell.angle_alpha   90.00
_cell.angle_beta   90.00
_cell.angle_gamma   90.00
#
_symmetry.space_group_name_H-M   'P 1'
#
loop_
_entity.id
_entity.type
_entity.pdbx_description
1 polymer ?
#
loop_
_entity_poly.entity_id
_entity_poly.type
_entity_poly.pdbx_seq_one_letter_code
_entity_poly.pdbx_strand_id
1 'polypeptide(L)'
;MKHDLQEERIAELEEQLGVLQKQFAVLQKQTAALLEQNHRLSEENQALRDELAVLKHQKPKPSIRPSRLHEGEGKERKNKGKRKPGKERKVDHTVVVKPEKVPQGSRFKGYSDYVVQELVVKVEATLYRVEKWLTPEGKLVTGELPVALPVEGPGDHFGPTARCFVLYQYYHAQVTEPLILEQLQEWGMQMSSGQLHRLITEGKEQFHQEKDAILRVGLRVSRHIHVDDTGARHQGKNGYATHIGNELFAWFQTTESKSRINFFELLRAEQTDYVLNDEALEYMAAQKLPKEPLAKLQPAVGQVFANKDQWQSALKGRGIAQERNVRIATEGALLGSVLEHGFNRDLAIVSDDAGQFNVFLHGLCWIHAERVFAKLVGFNDSQRQDLGQIRTEIWQLYRDLKAYQLEPTPAAKLAIEDRFDALCATETCFTSLNLALKRMQRNKRELLLVLDRPDLPLHNNLSEGDIREYVKRRKISGGTRSDDGRRCRDTFASLKKTCRKLGVSFWSYLSDRLGGKKLIPALPQLIEARAQAP
;
A
#
# COMPACT_ATOMS: atom_id res chain seq x y z
N MET A 1 -34.98 8.16 64.47
CA MET A 1 -33.94 9.07 63.95
C MET A 1 -33.04 8.53 62.86
N LYS A 2 -32.31 7.39 62.99
CA LYS A 2 -31.52 6.82 61.90
C LYS A 2 -32.38 6.13 60.82
N HIS A 3 -33.52 5.55 61.21
CA HIS A 3 -34.43 4.88 60.28
C HIS A 3 -35.18 5.90 59.45
N ASP A 4 -35.64 6.97 60.08
CA ASP A 4 -36.39 8.04 59.42
C ASP A 4 -35.56 8.77 58.33
N LEU A 5 -34.27 9.01 58.62
CA LEU A 5 -33.31 9.60 57.66
C LEU A 5 -33.03 8.70 56.46
N GLN A 6 -33.12 7.38 56.63
CA GLN A 6 -32.96 6.40 55.55
C GLN A 6 -34.22 6.34 54.64
N GLU A 7 -35.39 6.44 55.22
CA GLU A 7 -36.67 6.47 54.48
C GLU A 7 -36.80 7.77 53.67
N GLU A 8 -36.43 8.93 54.24
CA GLU A 8 -36.39 10.20 53.51
C GLU A 8 -35.40 10.14 52.32
N ARG A 9 -34.24 9.52 52.50
CA ARG A 9 -33.25 9.39 51.44
C ARG A 9 -33.68 8.45 50.32
N ILE A 10 -34.42 7.39 50.67
CA ILE A 10 -35.01 6.46 49.68
C ILE A 10 -36.08 7.16 48.87
N ALA A 11 -36.98 7.92 49.52
CA ALA A 11 -38.01 8.67 48.81
C ALA A 11 -37.41 9.75 47.85
N GLU A 12 -36.35 10.44 48.26
CA GLU A 12 -35.65 11.39 47.40
C GLU A 12 -34.98 10.73 46.19
N LEU A 13 -34.37 9.55 46.37
CA LEU A 13 -33.78 8.76 45.28
C LEU A 13 -34.82 8.19 44.31
N GLU A 14 -36.00 7.77 44.82
CA GLU A 14 -37.12 7.33 43.99
C GLU A 14 -37.71 8.47 43.15
N GLU A 15 -37.81 9.66 43.70
CA GLU A 15 -38.21 10.88 42.95
C GLU A 15 -37.19 11.22 41.86
N GLN A 16 -35.90 11.21 42.18
CA GLN A 16 -34.84 11.46 41.21
C GLN A 16 -34.82 10.37 40.10
N LEU A 17 -35.05 9.13 40.45
CA LEU A 17 -35.17 8.03 39.48
C LEU A 17 -36.36 8.23 38.54
N GLY A 18 -37.52 8.67 39.09
CA GLY A 18 -38.68 8.97 38.29
C GLY A 18 -38.48 10.15 37.31
N VAL A 19 -37.73 11.17 37.71
CA VAL A 19 -37.36 12.29 36.83
C VAL A 19 -36.40 11.80 35.73
N LEU A 20 -35.37 11.02 36.05
CA LEU A 20 -34.43 10.44 35.10
C LEU A 20 -35.11 9.52 34.07
N GLN A 21 -36.06 8.69 34.51
CA GLN A 21 -36.87 7.83 33.62
C GLN A 21 -37.69 8.62 32.63
N LYS A 22 -38.28 9.74 33.06
CA LYS A 22 -39.02 10.65 32.16
C LYS A 22 -38.10 11.31 31.16
N GLN A 23 -36.94 11.80 31.61
CA GLN A 23 -35.93 12.39 30.71
C GLN A 23 -35.41 11.38 29.70
N PHE A 24 -35.17 10.14 30.10
CA PHE A 24 -34.71 9.04 29.22
C PHE A 24 -35.75 8.71 28.15
N ALA A 25 -37.05 8.68 28.53
CA ALA A 25 -38.14 8.45 27.58
C ALA A 25 -38.28 9.58 26.55
N VAL A 26 -38.03 10.83 26.96
CA VAL A 26 -38.00 12.00 26.03
C VAL A 26 -36.80 11.89 25.08
N LEU A 27 -35.62 11.57 25.58
CA LEU A 27 -34.41 11.37 24.78
C LEU A 27 -34.57 10.22 23.78
N GLN A 28 -35.18 9.12 24.17
CA GLN A 28 -35.48 8.02 23.24
C GLN A 28 -36.42 8.45 22.10
N LYS A 29 -37.47 9.24 22.41
CA LYS A 29 -38.36 9.78 21.38
C LYS A 29 -37.62 10.73 20.43
N GLN A 30 -36.77 11.62 20.97
CA GLN A 30 -35.96 12.52 20.15
C GLN A 30 -34.97 11.79 19.26
N THR A 31 -34.33 10.75 19.79
CA THR A 31 -33.39 9.90 19.02
C THR A 31 -34.09 9.15 17.89
N ALA A 32 -35.30 8.62 18.16
CA ALA A 32 -36.11 7.97 17.13
C ALA A 32 -36.51 8.95 16.01
N ALA A 33 -36.97 10.14 16.37
CA ALA A 33 -37.33 11.18 15.41
C ALA A 33 -36.11 11.65 14.56
N LEU A 34 -34.94 11.79 15.18
CA LEU A 34 -33.70 12.13 14.46
C LEU A 34 -33.24 11.01 13.52
N LEU A 35 -33.40 9.76 13.89
CA LEU A 35 -33.10 8.62 13.02
C LEU A 35 -34.02 8.59 11.80
N GLU A 36 -35.31 8.83 12.00
CA GLU A 36 -36.28 8.91 10.90
C GLU A 36 -35.99 10.09 9.97
N GLN A 37 -35.64 11.25 10.53
CA GLN A 37 -35.24 12.42 9.75
C GLN A 37 -33.95 12.16 8.96
N ASN A 38 -32.95 11.50 9.54
CA ASN A 38 -31.73 11.12 8.84
C ASN A 38 -31.98 10.12 7.70
N HIS A 39 -32.92 9.19 7.91
CA HIS A 39 -33.32 8.26 6.85
C HIS A 39 -33.95 8.99 5.67
N ARG A 40 -34.87 9.89 5.95
CA ARG A 40 -35.55 10.75 4.96
C ARG A 40 -34.58 11.64 4.20
N LEU A 41 -33.66 12.31 4.91
CA LEU A 41 -32.60 13.13 4.27
C LEU A 41 -31.64 12.27 3.43
N SER A 42 -31.38 11.03 3.80
CA SER A 42 -30.56 10.10 3.03
C SER A 42 -31.25 9.69 1.71
N GLU A 43 -32.56 9.47 1.75
CA GLU A 43 -33.36 9.15 0.56
C GLU A 43 -33.48 10.36 -0.38
N GLU A 44 -33.74 11.55 0.16
CA GLU A 44 -33.76 12.80 -0.61
C GLU A 44 -32.39 13.09 -1.26
N ASN A 45 -31.28 12.90 -0.53
CA ASN A 45 -29.94 13.04 -1.07
C ASN A 45 -29.65 12.03 -2.19
N GLN A 46 -30.17 10.81 -2.08
CA GLN A 46 -30.01 9.82 -3.15
C GLN A 46 -30.83 10.21 -4.38
N ALA A 47 -32.07 10.64 -4.20
CA ALA A 47 -32.91 11.12 -5.31
C ALA A 47 -32.29 12.32 -6.02
N LEU A 48 -31.79 13.32 -5.27
CA LEU A 48 -31.10 14.47 -5.83
C LEU A 48 -29.81 14.09 -6.59
N ARG A 49 -29.07 13.09 -6.11
CA ARG A 49 -27.88 12.55 -6.82
C ARG A 49 -28.26 11.87 -8.12
N ASP A 50 -29.37 11.12 -8.12
CA ASP A 50 -29.85 10.43 -9.31
C ASP A 50 -30.38 11.45 -10.36
N GLU A 51 -31.10 12.50 -9.93
CA GLU A 51 -31.50 13.62 -10.80
C GLU A 51 -30.29 14.37 -11.39
N LEU A 52 -29.28 14.64 -10.57
CA LEU A 52 -28.07 15.32 -10.97
C LEU A 52 -27.24 14.47 -11.95
N ALA A 53 -27.30 13.16 -11.83
CA ALA A 53 -26.69 12.23 -12.78
C ALA A 53 -27.42 12.25 -14.13
N VAL A 54 -28.75 12.33 -14.13
CA VAL A 54 -29.57 12.46 -15.34
C VAL A 54 -29.28 13.80 -16.05
N LEU A 55 -29.27 14.91 -15.30
CA LEU A 55 -28.96 16.24 -15.84
C LEU A 55 -27.53 16.35 -16.41
N LYS A 56 -26.58 15.59 -15.87
CA LYS A 56 -25.20 15.50 -16.37
C LYS A 56 -25.02 14.47 -17.48
N HIS A 57 -26.10 13.89 -18.02
CA HIS A 57 -26.04 12.75 -18.95
C HIS A 57 -25.17 11.58 -18.46
N GLN A 58 -25.01 11.45 -17.14
CA GLN A 58 -24.33 10.33 -16.49
C GLN A 58 -25.39 9.29 -16.12
N LYS A 59 -25.09 8.02 -16.32
CA LYS A 59 -25.99 6.95 -15.87
C LYS A 59 -26.05 6.96 -14.33
N PRO A 60 -27.24 6.94 -13.70
CA PRO A 60 -27.40 7.05 -12.24
C PRO A 60 -26.77 5.92 -11.42
N LYS A 61 -26.48 4.78 -12.03
CA LYS A 61 -25.67 3.69 -11.45
C LYS A 61 -24.58 3.29 -12.41
N PRO A 62 -23.35 2.95 -11.91
CA PRO A 62 -22.37 2.32 -12.77
C PRO A 62 -22.99 1.02 -13.32
N SER A 63 -23.33 0.99 -14.60
CA SER A 63 -23.70 -0.26 -15.23
C SER A 63 -22.47 -1.16 -15.18
N ILE A 64 -22.55 -2.23 -14.39
CA ILE A 64 -21.62 -3.35 -14.50
C ILE A 64 -21.76 -3.80 -15.95
N ARG A 65 -20.72 -3.60 -16.77
CA ARG A 65 -20.74 -4.12 -18.14
C ARG A 65 -21.01 -5.61 -18.05
N PRO A 66 -22.06 -6.15 -18.70
CA PRO A 66 -22.25 -7.58 -18.74
C PRO A 66 -20.98 -8.21 -19.27
N SER A 67 -20.63 -9.35 -18.72
CA SER A 67 -19.51 -10.17 -19.19
C SER A 67 -19.64 -10.31 -20.71
N ARG A 68 -18.55 -10.05 -21.45
CA ARG A 68 -18.50 -10.21 -22.92
C ARG A 68 -18.80 -11.65 -23.41
N LEU A 69 -19.08 -12.58 -22.50
CA LEU A 69 -19.46 -13.95 -22.77
C LEU A 69 -20.87 -14.10 -23.39
N HIS A 70 -21.73 -13.07 -23.35
CA HIS A 70 -23.07 -13.11 -23.92
C HIS A 70 -23.27 -12.22 -25.16
N GLU A 71 -22.22 -11.59 -25.72
CA GLU A 71 -22.30 -10.89 -27.00
C GLU A 71 -21.92 -11.83 -28.16
N GLY A 72 -22.71 -12.86 -28.34
CA GLY A 72 -22.48 -13.85 -29.37
C GLY A 72 -23.68 -14.15 -30.24
N GLU A 73 -24.37 -13.12 -30.80
CA GLU A 73 -25.21 -13.33 -32.01
C GLU A 73 -25.42 -11.96 -32.71
N GLY A 74 -24.91 -11.86 -33.93
CA GLY A 74 -25.37 -10.87 -34.91
C GLY A 74 -24.53 -9.63 -35.18
N LYS A 75 -23.17 -9.68 -35.18
CA LYS A 75 -22.37 -8.69 -35.89
C LYS A 75 -21.32 -9.38 -36.77
N GLU A 76 -21.42 -9.12 -38.10
CA GLU A 76 -20.44 -9.54 -39.09
C GLU A 76 -19.01 -9.23 -38.62
N ARG A 77 -18.18 -10.28 -38.55
CA ARG A 77 -16.75 -10.17 -38.20
C ARG A 77 -16.02 -9.43 -39.32
N LYS A 78 -15.70 -8.14 -39.11
CA LYS A 78 -14.67 -7.48 -39.91
C LYS A 78 -13.39 -8.32 -39.86
N ASN A 79 -12.85 -8.69 -40.99
CA ASN A 79 -11.62 -9.44 -41.17
C ASN A 79 -10.53 -8.87 -40.26
N LYS A 80 -10.19 -9.60 -39.18
CA LYS A 80 -9.01 -9.30 -38.37
C LYS A 80 -7.79 -9.74 -39.18
N GLY A 81 -6.90 -8.77 -39.46
CA GLY A 81 -5.62 -9.03 -40.08
C GLY A 81 -4.88 -10.22 -39.45
N LYS A 82 -4.09 -10.92 -40.28
CA LYS A 82 -3.32 -12.14 -39.93
C LYS A 82 -2.75 -12.02 -38.52
N ARG A 83 -3.18 -12.93 -37.62
CA ARG A 83 -2.57 -13.10 -36.29
C ARG A 83 -1.08 -13.37 -36.49
N LYS A 84 -0.23 -12.64 -35.77
CA LYS A 84 1.20 -12.97 -35.66
C LYS A 84 1.31 -14.44 -35.27
N PRO A 85 2.21 -15.23 -35.90
CA PRO A 85 2.41 -16.62 -35.50
C PRO A 85 2.68 -16.66 -33.99
N GLY A 86 1.86 -17.42 -33.25
CA GLY A 86 2.07 -17.64 -31.82
C GLY A 86 3.40 -18.35 -31.61
N LYS A 87 4.09 -18.07 -30.50
CA LYS A 87 5.26 -18.87 -30.10
C LYS A 87 4.90 -20.36 -30.23
N GLU A 88 5.80 -21.13 -30.85
CA GLU A 88 5.68 -22.57 -30.93
C GLU A 88 5.36 -23.15 -29.56
N ARG A 89 4.29 -23.92 -29.45
CA ARG A 89 3.90 -24.57 -28.21
C ARG A 89 4.78 -25.80 -28.03
N LYS A 90 5.42 -25.90 -26.87
CA LYS A 90 6.15 -27.12 -26.51
C LYS A 90 5.15 -28.28 -26.43
N VAL A 91 5.44 -29.35 -27.13
CA VAL A 91 4.65 -30.59 -27.12
C VAL A 91 5.43 -31.62 -26.33
N ASP A 92 4.84 -32.18 -25.27
CA ASP A 92 5.49 -33.19 -24.42
C ASP A 92 5.17 -34.59 -24.89
N HIS A 93 3.98 -34.84 -25.47
CA HIS A 93 3.54 -36.14 -25.99
C HIS A 93 2.86 -35.96 -27.34
N THR A 94 3.11 -36.87 -28.27
CA THR A 94 2.44 -36.93 -29.58
C THR A 94 1.63 -38.23 -29.67
N VAL A 95 0.34 -38.10 -29.92
CA VAL A 95 -0.57 -39.22 -30.10
C VAL A 95 -1.11 -39.20 -31.51
N VAL A 96 -0.92 -40.27 -32.26
CA VAL A 96 -1.48 -40.43 -33.61
C VAL A 96 -2.89 -41.04 -33.49
N VAL A 97 -3.88 -40.25 -33.87
CA VAL A 97 -5.28 -40.68 -33.92
C VAL A 97 -5.57 -41.20 -35.32
N LYS A 98 -5.88 -42.50 -35.42
CA LYS A 98 -6.27 -43.13 -36.69
C LYS A 98 -7.79 -43.17 -36.81
N PRO A 99 -8.35 -43.03 -38.01
CA PRO A 99 -9.78 -43.24 -38.24
C PRO A 99 -10.14 -44.73 -38.00
N GLU A 100 -11.32 -44.97 -37.45
CA GLU A 100 -11.79 -46.32 -37.15
C GLU A 100 -11.88 -47.22 -38.39
N LYS A 101 -12.23 -46.68 -39.54
CA LYS A 101 -12.29 -47.40 -40.83
C LYS A 101 -11.64 -46.54 -41.92
N VAL A 102 -10.74 -47.15 -42.65
CA VAL A 102 -10.12 -46.58 -43.84
C VAL A 102 -10.55 -47.45 -45.03
N PRO A 103 -11.28 -46.94 -46.05
CA PRO A 103 -11.68 -47.71 -47.20
C PRO A 103 -10.46 -48.25 -47.96
N GLN A 104 -10.61 -49.45 -48.55
CA GLN A 104 -9.55 -50.06 -49.36
C GLN A 104 -9.15 -49.19 -50.53
N GLY A 105 -7.88 -48.98 -50.78
CA GLY A 105 -7.39 -48.10 -51.86
C GLY A 105 -7.17 -46.65 -51.44
N SER A 106 -7.47 -46.26 -50.20
CA SER A 106 -7.24 -44.90 -49.70
C SER A 106 -5.74 -44.56 -49.62
N ARG A 107 -5.39 -43.30 -49.96
CA ARG A 107 -4.03 -42.76 -49.87
C ARG A 107 -3.90 -41.87 -48.66
N PHE A 108 -2.86 -42.04 -47.87
CA PHE A 108 -2.53 -41.15 -46.74
C PHE A 108 -2.15 -39.75 -47.22
N LYS A 109 -2.75 -38.72 -46.69
CA LYS A 109 -2.58 -37.31 -47.07
C LYS A 109 -1.83 -36.47 -46.02
N GLY A 110 -1.35 -37.06 -44.93
CA GLY A 110 -0.66 -36.37 -43.87
C GLY A 110 -1.52 -36.21 -42.60
N TYR A 111 -1.05 -35.38 -41.71
CA TYR A 111 -1.67 -35.10 -40.41
C TYR A 111 -2.23 -33.69 -40.35
N SER A 112 -3.27 -33.52 -39.55
CA SER A 112 -3.71 -32.22 -39.07
C SER A 112 -3.44 -32.14 -37.57
N ASP A 113 -2.55 -31.24 -37.16
CA ASP A 113 -2.09 -31.17 -35.79
C ASP A 113 -3.03 -30.33 -34.90
N TYR A 114 -3.39 -30.91 -33.77
CA TYR A 114 -4.15 -30.23 -32.71
C TYR A 114 -3.37 -30.35 -31.40
N VAL A 115 -2.99 -29.21 -30.82
CA VAL A 115 -2.29 -29.18 -29.53
C VAL A 115 -3.29 -28.92 -28.43
N VAL A 116 -3.51 -29.87 -27.54
CA VAL A 116 -4.32 -29.75 -26.34
C VAL A 116 -3.38 -29.66 -25.15
N GLN A 117 -3.59 -28.67 -24.28
CA GLN A 117 -2.83 -28.51 -23.04
C GLN A 117 -3.74 -28.87 -21.87
N GLU A 118 -3.30 -29.82 -21.05
CA GLU A 118 -4.00 -30.29 -19.85
C GLU A 118 -3.23 -29.88 -18.59
N LEU A 119 -3.92 -29.58 -17.51
CA LEU A 119 -3.35 -29.32 -16.21
C LEU A 119 -3.37 -30.60 -15.37
N VAL A 120 -2.21 -31.17 -15.11
CA VAL A 120 -2.06 -32.34 -14.23
C VAL A 120 -1.60 -31.87 -12.85
N VAL A 121 -2.44 -32.10 -11.84
CA VAL A 121 -2.13 -31.84 -10.43
C VAL A 121 -1.96 -33.18 -9.72
N LYS A 122 -0.80 -33.39 -9.11
CA LYS A 122 -0.44 -34.62 -8.41
C LYS A 122 0.28 -34.29 -7.11
N VAL A 123 -0.20 -34.85 -6.00
CA VAL A 123 0.54 -34.87 -4.73
C VAL A 123 1.47 -36.08 -4.74
N GLU A 124 2.74 -35.86 -4.46
CA GLU A 124 3.77 -36.90 -4.45
C GLU A 124 4.44 -36.94 -3.07
N ALA A 125 4.37 -38.11 -2.41
CA ALA A 125 4.96 -38.32 -1.09
C ALA A 125 6.20 -39.22 -1.23
N THR A 126 7.35 -38.74 -0.74
CA THR A 126 8.61 -39.49 -0.74
C THR A 126 9.01 -39.82 0.69
N LEU A 127 9.25 -41.09 0.98
CA LEU A 127 9.79 -41.54 2.26
C LEU A 127 11.32 -41.54 2.21
N TYR A 128 11.93 -40.65 2.97
CA TYR A 128 13.38 -40.64 3.18
C TYR A 128 13.71 -41.45 4.43
N ARG A 129 14.43 -42.58 4.25
CA ARG A 129 14.96 -43.41 5.34
C ARG A 129 16.39 -43.00 5.63
N VAL A 130 16.61 -42.25 6.68
CA VAL A 130 17.91 -41.72 7.09
C VAL A 130 18.59 -42.77 7.97
N GLU A 131 19.73 -43.33 7.51
CA GLU A 131 20.51 -44.30 8.26
C GLU A 131 21.19 -43.67 9.46
N LYS A 132 21.25 -44.42 10.54
CA LYS A 132 21.94 -44.05 11.77
C LYS A 132 22.94 -45.17 12.11
N TRP A 133 24.19 -44.79 12.26
CA TRP A 133 25.28 -45.71 12.56
C TRP A 133 25.93 -45.34 13.89
N LEU A 134 26.18 -46.33 14.72
CA LEU A 134 26.97 -46.18 15.95
C LEU A 134 28.41 -46.53 15.66
N THR A 135 29.36 -45.63 15.85
CA THR A 135 30.77 -45.88 15.65
C THR A 135 31.33 -46.76 16.79
N PRO A 136 32.48 -47.42 16.59
CA PRO A 136 33.13 -48.21 17.64
C PRO A 136 33.39 -47.39 18.92
N GLU A 137 33.57 -46.07 18.78
CA GLU A 137 33.79 -45.13 19.90
C GLU A 137 32.48 -44.66 20.54
N GLY A 138 31.31 -45.22 20.14
CA GLY A 138 30.00 -44.87 20.69
C GLY A 138 29.40 -43.58 20.16
N LYS A 139 29.95 -43.00 19.06
CA LYS A 139 29.42 -41.79 18.43
C LYS A 139 28.34 -42.13 17.40
N LEU A 140 27.21 -41.45 17.47
CA LEU A 140 26.13 -41.59 16.48
C LEU A 140 26.44 -40.76 15.22
N VAL A 141 26.51 -41.43 14.07
CA VAL A 141 26.59 -40.81 12.73
C VAL A 141 25.26 -41.01 12.03
N THR A 142 24.66 -39.94 11.57
CA THR A 142 23.34 -39.93 10.91
C THR A 142 23.50 -39.42 9.48
N GLY A 143 22.88 -40.09 8.53
CA GLY A 143 22.81 -39.60 7.14
C GLY A 143 22.12 -38.20 7.06
N GLU A 144 22.45 -37.46 6.03
CA GLU A 144 21.89 -36.13 5.80
C GLU A 144 20.78 -36.18 4.75
N LEU A 145 19.72 -35.37 4.96
CA LEU A 145 18.69 -35.17 3.95
C LEU A 145 19.25 -34.34 2.79
N PRO A 146 18.72 -34.50 1.56
CA PRO A 146 19.12 -33.65 0.45
C PRO A 146 18.98 -32.16 0.76
N VAL A 147 19.97 -31.34 0.41
CA VAL A 147 20.01 -29.89 0.67
C VAL A 147 18.79 -29.15 0.11
N ALA A 148 18.14 -29.68 -0.91
CA ALA A 148 16.90 -29.14 -1.47
C ALA A 148 15.66 -29.33 -0.57
N LEU A 149 15.80 -30.04 0.55
CA LEU A 149 14.75 -30.25 1.53
C LEU A 149 15.16 -29.56 2.84
N PRO A 150 14.96 -28.26 2.97
CA PRO A 150 15.16 -27.58 4.24
C PRO A 150 14.09 -28.05 5.22
N VAL A 151 14.38 -29.11 5.94
CA VAL A 151 13.59 -29.56 7.08
C VAL A 151 14.09 -28.78 8.29
N GLU A 152 13.44 -27.67 8.58
CA GLU A 152 13.82 -26.79 9.70
C GLU A 152 13.48 -27.36 11.09
N GLY A 153 12.91 -28.58 11.15
CA GLY A 153 12.59 -29.20 12.44
C GLY A 153 11.67 -30.42 12.35
N PRO A 154 11.43 -31.08 13.49
CA PRO A 154 10.48 -32.18 13.58
C PRO A 154 9.07 -31.72 13.21
N GLY A 155 8.48 -32.31 12.19
CA GLY A 155 7.12 -31.98 11.72
C GLY A 155 7.06 -31.14 10.44
N ASP A 156 8.20 -30.82 9.85
CA ASP A 156 8.24 -30.14 8.54
C ASP A 156 8.21 -31.20 7.41
N HIS A 157 7.02 -31.43 6.89
CA HIS A 157 6.76 -32.51 5.92
C HIS A 157 6.46 -32.00 4.51
N PHE A 158 6.66 -30.69 4.24
CA PHE A 158 6.24 -30.08 2.99
C PHE A 158 7.44 -29.59 2.18
N GLY A 159 7.58 -30.13 0.98
CA GLY A 159 8.65 -29.75 0.05
C GLY A 159 8.52 -28.31 -0.48
N PRO A 160 9.59 -27.79 -1.13
CA PRO A 160 9.64 -26.40 -1.61
C PRO A 160 8.51 -26.04 -2.57
N THR A 161 8.06 -26.97 -3.41
CA THR A 161 6.96 -26.74 -4.37
C THR A 161 5.62 -26.54 -3.66
N ALA A 162 5.32 -27.36 -2.65
CA ALA A 162 4.11 -27.21 -1.84
C ALA A 162 4.11 -25.87 -1.07
N ARG A 163 5.25 -25.52 -0.46
CA ARG A 163 5.43 -24.22 0.20
C ARG A 163 5.26 -23.05 -0.78
N CYS A 164 5.86 -23.14 -1.98
CA CYS A 164 5.71 -22.14 -3.03
C CYS A 164 4.25 -21.98 -3.44
N PHE A 165 3.53 -23.09 -3.64
CA PHE A 165 2.11 -23.07 -3.98
C PHE A 165 1.28 -22.36 -2.91
N VAL A 166 1.45 -22.72 -1.63
CA VAL A 166 0.73 -22.09 -0.51
C VAL A 166 0.97 -20.58 -0.45
N LEU A 167 2.24 -20.16 -0.50
CA LEU A 167 2.57 -18.72 -0.45
C LEU A 167 2.04 -17.96 -1.68
N TYR A 168 2.10 -18.58 -2.86
CA TYR A 168 1.59 -17.99 -4.09
C TYR A 168 0.07 -17.85 -4.03
N GLN A 169 -0.67 -18.88 -3.63
CA GLN A 169 -2.13 -18.84 -3.48
C GLN A 169 -2.54 -17.77 -2.45
N TYR A 170 -1.87 -17.75 -1.30
CA TYR A 170 -2.24 -16.84 -0.22
C TYR A 170 -1.87 -15.38 -0.53
N TYR A 171 -0.65 -15.09 -0.95
CA TYR A 171 -0.16 -13.72 -1.13
C TYR A 171 -0.36 -13.15 -2.54
N HIS A 172 -0.34 -13.99 -3.58
CA HIS A 172 -0.50 -13.53 -4.95
C HIS A 172 -1.94 -13.67 -5.44
N ALA A 173 -2.52 -14.86 -5.37
CA ALA A 173 -3.89 -15.13 -5.80
C ALA A 173 -4.94 -14.64 -4.77
N GLN A 174 -4.50 -14.33 -3.53
CA GLN A 174 -5.33 -13.81 -2.43
C GLN A 174 -6.41 -14.80 -1.95
N VAL A 175 -6.18 -16.09 -2.12
CA VAL A 175 -7.05 -17.14 -1.60
C VAL A 175 -6.96 -17.18 -0.08
N THR A 176 -8.07 -17.47 0.61
CA THR A 176 -8.12 -17.57 2.08
C THR A 176 -7.54 -18.90 2.56
N GLU A 177 -7.03 -18.96 3.79
CA GLU A 177 -6.46 -20.18 4.38
C GLU A 177 -7.41 -21.38 4.31
N PRO A 178 -8.71 -21.25 4.67
CA PRO A 178 -9.65 -22.38 4.58
C PRO A 178 -9.76 -22.94 3.16
N LEU A 179 -9.85 -22.09 2.14
CA LEU A 179 -9.98 -22.52 0.75
C LEU A 179 -8.70 -23.16 0.20
N ILE A 180 -7.53 -22.69 0.64
CA ILE A 180 -6.24 -23.33 0.29
C ILE A 180 -6.17 -24.72 0.91
N LEU A 181 -6.58 -24.84 2.19
CA LEU A 181 -6.58 -26.12 2.89
C LEU A 181 -7.52 -27.13 2.22
N GLU A 182 -8.75 -26.72 1.93
CA GLU A 182 -9.74 -27.54 1.23
C GLU A 182 -9.18 -28.03 -0.12
N GLN A 183 -8.67 -27.14 -0.94
CA GLN A 183 -8.06 -27.48 -2.25
C GLN A 183 -6.92 -28.50 -2.12
N LEU A 184 -6.03 -28.32 -1.14
CA LEU A 184 -4.90 -29.24 -0.94
C LEU A 184 -5.38 -30.62 -0.45
N GLN A 185 -6.40 -30.67 0.41
CA GLN A 185 -7.00 -31.91 0.89
C GLN A 185 -7.74 -32.66 -0.23
N GLU A 186 -8.48 -31.97 -1.08
CA GLU A 186 -9.10 -32.56 -2.28
C GLU A 186 -8.08 -33.20 -3.22
N TRP A 187 -6.87 -32.64 -3.29
CA TRP A 187 -5.77 -33.23 -4.07
C TRP A 187 -5.04 -34.35 -3.35
N GLY A 188 -5.47 -34.71 -2.12
CA GLY A 188 -4.91 -35.80 -1.34
C GLY A 188 -3.72 -35.41 -0.45
N MET A 189 -3.44 -34.10 -0.26
CA MET A 189 -2.40 -33.65 0.67
C MET A 189 -2.90 -33.66 2.10
N GLN A 190 -2.20 -34.38 2.98
CA GLN A 190 -2.52 -34.42 4.41
C GLN A 190 -1.90 -33.21 5.11
N MET A 191 -2.73 -32.22 5.44
CA MET A 191 -2.32 -30.99 6.10
C MET A 191 -3.39 -30.53 7.09
N SER A 192 -2.96 -30.09 8.27
CA SER A 192 -3.84 -29.42 9.24
C SER A 192 -3.86 -27.91 9.03
N SER A 193 -4.91 -27.24 9.55
CA SER A 193 -4.99 -25.77 9.50
C SER A 193 -3.82 -25.08 10.20
N GLY A 194 -3.34 -25.63 11.32
CA GLY A 194 -2.17 -25.11 12.03
C GLY A 194 -0.87 -25.24 11.24
N GLN A 195 -0.68 -26.36 10.50
CA GLN A 195 0.48 -26.51 9.61
C GLN A 195 0.43 -25.51 8.45
N LEU A 196 -0.74 -25.34 7.83
CA LEU A 196 -0.92 -24.35 6.76
C LEU A 196 -0.60 -22.94 7.27
N HIS A 197 -1.13 -22.58 8.45
CA HIS A 197 -0.87 -21.25 9.05
C HIS A 197 0.62 -21.01 9.28
N ARG A 198 1.34 -22.01 9.84
CA ARG A 198 2.80 -21.92 10.03
C ARG A 198 3.54 -21.79 8.69
N LEU A 199 3.14 -22.54 7.67
CA LEU A 199 3.71 -22.37 6.32
C LEU A 199 3.54 -20.96 5.76
N ILE A 200 2.49 -20.26 6.13
CA ILE A 200 2.21 -18.89 5.67
C ILE A 200 3.00 -17.86 6.46
N THR A 201 3.24 -18.07 7.76
CA THR A 201 3.71 -17.01 8.67
C THR A 201 5.10 -17.25 9.27
N GLU A 202 5.52 -18.49 9.48
CA GLU A 202 6.79 -18.81 10.17
C GLU A 202 7.93 -19.09 9.20
N GLY A 203 9.19 -18.90 9.63
CA GLY A 203 10.39 -19.19 8.84
C GLY A 203 10.52 -18.28 7.61
N LYS A 204 10.18 -16.99 7.72
CA LYS A 204 10.19 -16.03 6.61
C LYS A 204 11.29 -15.00 6.69
N GLU A 205 12.29 -15.20 7.55
CA GLU A 205 13.32 -14.20 7.84
C GLU A 205 14.09 -13.75 6.59
N GLN A 206 14.46 -14.68 5.72
CA GLN A 206 15.12 -14.35 4.44
C GLN A 206 14.29 -13.37 3.57
N PHE A 207 12.96 -13.53 3.55
CA PHE A 207 12.07 -12.65 2.82
C PHE A 207 11.93 -11.27 3.48
N HIS A 208 11.93 -11.24 4.80
CA HIS A 208 11.91 -10.00 5.58
C HIS A 208 13.17 -9.18 5.34
N GLN A 209 14.35 -9.82 5.42
CA GLN A 209 15.64 -9.18 5.14
C GLN A 209 15.72 -8.65 3.69
N GLU A 210 15.23 -9.42 2.71
CA GLU A 210 15.20 -8.97 1.32
C GLU A 210 14.25 -7.78 1.13
N LYS A 211 13.08 -7.76 1.80
CA LYS A 211 12.17 -6.61 1.83
C LYS A 211 12.85 -5.37 2.38
N ASP A 212 13.55 -5.49 3.51
CA ASP A 212 14.19 -4.35 4.17
C ASP A 212 15.37 -3.82 3.32
N ALA A 213 16.11 -4.72 2.67
CA ALA A 213 17.13 -4.35 1.70
C ALA A 213 16.57 -3.64 0.45
N ILE A 214 15.36 -3.97 0.01
CA ILE A 214 14.66 -3.26 -1.08
C ILE A 214 14.45 -1.79 -0.72
N LEU A 215 14.03 -1.47 0.50
CA LEU A 215 13.86 -0.08 0.93
C LEU A 215 15.18 0.68 0.91
N ARG A 216 16.21 0.12 1.56
CA ARG A 216 17.54 0.76 1.63
C ARG A 216 18.11 1.08 0.24
N VAL A 217 18.08 0.10 -0.65
CA VAL A 217 18.57 0.29 -2.01
C VAL A 217 17.67 1.24 -2.78
N GLY A 218 16.36 1.06 -2.67
CA GLY A 218 15.38 1.91 -3.33
C GLY A 218 15.55 3.39 -2.98
N LEU A 219 15.70 3.72 -1.69
CA LEU A 219 15.93 5.11 -1.25
C LEU A 219 17.27 5.67 -1.75
N ARG A 220 18.32 4.83 -1.83
CA ARG A 220 19.65 5.26 -2.27
C ARG A 220 19.74 5.56 -3.76
N VAL A 221 19.12 4.73 -4.61
CA VAL A 221 19.28 4.83 -6.07
C VAL A 221 18.19 5.63 -6.78
N SER A 222 17.12 5.97 -6.09
CA SER A 222 15.96 6.64 -6.70
C SER A 222 16.17 8.15 -6.79
N ARG A 223 15.63 8.75 -7.85
CA ARG A 223 15.51 10.22 -7.98
C ARG A 223 14.24 10.74 -7.32
N HIS A 224 13.22 9.92 -7.29
CA HIS A 224 11.96 10.20 -6.59
C HIS A 224 11.33 8.92 -6.06
N ILE A 225 10.47 9.08 -5.07
CA ILE A 225 9.59 8.04 -4.55
C ILE A 225 8.16 8.56 -4.47
N HIS A 226 7.23 7.66 -4.65
CA HIS A 226 5.81 7.85 -4.38
C HIS A 226 5.49 7.31 -3.00
N VAL A 227 4.73 8.07 -2.21
CA VAL A 227 4.27 7.66 -0.89
C VAL A 227 2.77 7.87 -0.74
N ASP A 228 2.13 6.97 -0.02
CA ASP A 228 0.70 7.07 0.32
C ASP A 228 0.39 6.12 1.48
N ASP A 229 -0.70 6.37 2.21
CA ASP A 229 -1.18 5.59 3.34
C ASP A 229 -2.55 5.00 3.10
N THR A 230 -2.77 3.79 3.60
CA THR A 230 -4.11 3.21 3.69
C THR A 230 -4.38 2.68 5.09
N GLY A 231 -5.65 2.77 5.55
CA GLY A 231 -6.02 2.15 6.82
C GLY A 231 -5.75 0.65 6.80
N ALA A 232 -5.20 0.13 7.89
CA ALA A 232 -5.02 -1.29 8.16
C ALA A 232 -5.54 -1.60 9.57
N ARG A 233 -6.07 -2.81 9.78
CA ARG A 233 -6.46 -3.28 11.13
C ARG A 233 -5.51 -4.37 11.57
N HIS A 234 -5.08 -4.27 12.81
CA HIS A 234 -4.21 -5.24 13.44
C HIS A 234 -4.68 -5.50 14.87
N GLN A 235 -4.92 -6.78 15.23
CA GLN A 235 -5.43 -7.17 16.55
C GLN A 235 -6.67 -6.37 17.00
N GLY A 236 -7.60 -6.10 16.06
CA GLY A 236 -8.79 -5.32 16.33
C GLY A 236 -8.60 -3.79 16.41
N LYS A 237 -7.36 -3.29 16.47
CA LYS A 237 -7.02 -1.87 16.52
C LYS A 237 -6.85 -1.29 15.11
N ASN A 238 -7.05 0.02 14.98
CA ASN A 238 -6.74 0.73 13.75
C ASN A 238 -5.23 0.94 13.63
N GLY A 239 -4.72 0.74 12.42
CA GLY A 239 -3.36 1.03 12.01
C GLY A 239 -3.33 1.53 10.57
N TYR A 240 -2.15 1.77 10.04
CA TYR A 240 -1.96 2.34 8.72
C TYR A 240 -0.83 1.61 8.01
N ALA A 241 -1.07 1.18 6.78
CA ALA A 241 -0.04 0.64 5.92
C ALA A 241 0.45 1.76 5.00
N THR A 242 1.72 2.12 5.15
CA THR A 242 2.41 3.11 4.33
C THR A 242 3.07 2.39 3.16
N HIS A 243 2.87 2.91 1.96
CA HIS A 243 3.56 2.51 0.75
C HIS A 243 4.70 3.50 0.46
N ILE A 244 5.87 2.98 0.12
CA ILE A 244 7.01 3.72 -0.41
C ILE A 244 7.49 2.98 -1.66
N GLY A 245 7.60 3.66 -2.79
CA GLY A 245 8.04 3.01 -4.02
C GLY A 245 8.08 3.91 -5.24
N ASN A 246 8.55 3.36 -6.35
CA ASN A 246 8.57 4.01 -7.66
C ASN A 246 8.40 2.96 -8.77
N GLU A 247 8.87 3.20 -9.97
CA GLU A 247 8.82 2.28 -11.11
C GLU A 247 9.61 0.99 -10.88
N LEU A 248 10.62 1.01 -9.99
CA LEU A 248 11.54 -0.10 -9.75
C LEU A 248 11.12 -0.99 -8.58
N PHE A 249 10.52 -0.41 -7.54
CA PHE A 249 10.18 -1.14 -6.33
C PHE A 249 8.88 -0.67 -5.69
N ALA A 250 8.33 -1.48 -4.80
CA ALA A 250 7.25 -1.14 -3.89
C ALA A 250 7.54 -1.75 -2.52
N TRP A 251 7.41 -0.96 -1.48
CA TRP A 251 7.62 -1.37 -0.11
C TRP A 251 6.43 -0.97 0.75
N PHE A 252 6.02 -1.85 1.65
CA PHE A 252 4.88 -1.66 2.54
C PHE A 252 5.30 -1.92 3.98
N GLN A 253 4.80 -1.09 4.88
CA GLN A 253 4.94 -1.30 6.32
C GLN A 253 3.68 -0.81 7.04
N THR A 254 3.14 -1.67 7.89
CA THR A 254 2.00 -1.32 8.76
C THR A 254 2.51 -0.77 10.09
N THR A 255 2.02 0.42 10.45
CA THR A 255 2.32 1.14 11.69
C THR A 255 1.04 1.45 12.46
N GLU A 256 1.17 1.82 13.73
CA GLU A 256 0.01 2.14 14.59
C GLU A 256 -0.60 3.50 14.28
N SER A 257 0.18 4.43 13.76
CA SER A 257 -0.27 5.77 13.41
C SER A 257 0.33 6.24 12.08
N LYS A 258 -0.30 7.23 11.45
CA LYS A 258 0.21 7.95 10.29
C LYS A 258 0.80 9.30 10.67
N SER A 259 1.68 9.31 11.65
CA SER A 259 2.37 10.53 12.07
C SER A 259 3.65 10.74 11.26
N ARG A 260 4.16 11.99 11.26
CA ARG A 260 5.45 12.30 10.66
C ARG A 260 6.60 11.56 11.34
N ILE A 261 6.51 11.34 12.66
CA ILE A 261 7.45 10.49 13.39
C ILE A 261 7.52 9.10 12.76
N ASN A 262 6.39 8.44 12.55
CA ASN A 262 6.37 7.11 11.91
C ASN A 262 6.98 7.16 10.50
N PHE A 263 6.70 8.20 9.73
CA PHE A 263 7.26 8.33 8.39
C PHE A 263 8.80 8.47 8.42
N PHE A 264 9.35 9.27 9.33
CA PHE A 264 10.81 9.32 9.52
C PHE A 264 11.38 7.98 10.00
N GLU A 265 10.69 7.28 10.90
CA GLU A 265 11.09 5.93 11.34
C GLU A 265 11.15 4.94 10.16
N LEU A 266 10.24 5.07 9.16
CA LEU A 266 10.30 4.27 7.95
C LEU A 266 11.47 4.67 7.05
N LEU A 267 11.73 5.98 6.87
CA LEU A 267 12.80 6.48 6.01
C LEU A 267 14.20 6.14 6.53
N ARG A 268 14.39 6.04 7.86
CA ARG A 268 15.68 5.60 8.44
C ARG A 268 15.94 4.10 8.29
N ALA A 269 14.99 3.35 7.73
CA ALA A 269 15.06 1.91 7.47
C ALA A 269 15.35 1.09 8.76
N GLU A 270 16.49 0.40 8.84
CA GLU A 270 16.86 -0.48 9.96
C GLU A 270 17.46 0.26 11.16
N GLN A 271 17.76 1.55 11.02
CA GLN A 271 18.40 2.32 12.09
C GLN A 271 17.41 2.59 13.23
N THR A 272 17.91 2.61 14.47
CA THR A 272 17.08 2.82 15.66
C THR A 272 17.44 4.08 16.43
N ASP A 273 18.52 4.74 16.06
CA ASP A 273 19.10 5.90 16.73
C ASP A 273 18.32 7.20 16.49
N TYR A 274 18.64 8.18 17.31
CA TYR A 274 18.16 9.56 17.24
C TYR A 274 19.39 10.45 17.26
N VAL A 275 19.52 11.34 16.29
CA VAL A 275 20.74 12.18 16.14
C VAL A 275 20.39 13.65 16.27
N LEU A 276 21.11 14.36 17.13
CA LEU A 276 21.05 15.81 17.20
C LEU A 276 22.24 16.38 16.43
N ASN A 277 21.98 16.80 15.21
CA ASN A 277 22.90 17.57 14.37
C ASN A 277 22.32 18.96 14.06
N ASP A 278 23.01 19.77 13.31
CA ASP A 278 22.57 21.13 12.99
C ASP A 278 21.25 21.09 12.20
N GLU A 279 21.10 20.17 11.27
CA GLU A 279 19.86 20.01 10.49
C GLU A 279 18.65 19.63 11.37
N ALA A 280 18.87 18.83 12.42
CA ALA A 280 17.83 18.52 13.38
C ALA A 280 17.34 19.79 14.10
N LEU A 281 18.26 20.67 14.51
CA LEU A 281 17.92 21.94 15.16
C LEU A 281 17.26 22.93 14.21
N GLU A 282 17.74 23.03 12.97
CA GLU A 282 17.13 23.85 11.92
C GLU A 282 15.68 23.41 11.67
N TYR A 283 15.45 22.10 11.54
CA TYR A 283 14.10 21.56 11.41
C TYR A 283 13.22 21.93 12.61
N MET A 284 13.71 21.76 13.84
CA MET A 284 12.98 22.09 15.05
C MET A 284 12.62 23.58 15.11
N ALA A 285 13.53 24.46 14.71
CA ALA A 285 13.28 25.89 14.61
C ALA A 285 12.22 26.21 13.53
N ALA A 286 12.32 25.61 12.35
CA ALA A 286 11.36 25.76 11.26
C ALA A 286 9.95 25.28 11.66
N GLN A 287 9.86 24.21 12.48
CA GLN A 287 8.61 23.71 13.06
C GLN A 287 8.12 24.53 14.28
N LYS A 288 8.78 25.67 14.54
CA LYS A 288 8.44 26.61 15.63
C LYS A 288 8.51 25.97 17.02
N LEU A 289 9.59 25.18 17.27
CA LEU A 289 9.92 24.80 18.62
C LEU A 289 10.26 26.07 19.42
N PRO A 290 9.71 26.30 20.61
CA PRO A 290 10.02 27.49 21.42
C PRO A 290 11.53 27.61 21.69
N LYS A 291 12.00 28.88 21.85
CA LYS A 291 13.44 29.18 22.04
C LYS A 291 14.03 28.47 23.25
N GLU A 292 13.29 28.33 24.34
CA GLU A 292 13.78 27.68 25.57
C GLU A 292 14.08 26.19 25.38
N PRO A 293 13.15 25.31 24.90
CA PRO A 293 13.47 23.94 24.56
C PRO A 293 14.59 23.79 23.53
N LEU A 294 14.64 24.68 22.52
CA LEU A 294 15.69 24.67 21.50
C LEU A 294 17.07 24.94 22.12
N ALA A 295 17.19 25.94 22.99
CA ALA A 295 18.42 26.27 23.71
C ALA A 295 18.88 25.12 24.63
N LYS A 296 17.96 24.36 25.20
CA LYS A 296 18.27 23.16 26.03
C LYS A 296 18.82 21.99 25.19
N LEU A 297 18.52 21.94 23.90
CA LEU A 297 19.01 20.91 22.99
C LEU A 297 20.33 21.29 22.34
N GLN A 298 20.62 22.60 22.17
CA GLN A 298 21.84 23.11 21.55
C GLN A 298 23.15 22.47 22.08
N PRO A 299 23.36 22.31 23.41
CA PRO A 299 24.59 21.72 23.93
C PRO A 299 24.74 20.22 23.63
N ALA A 300 23.70 19.58 23.11
CA ALA A 300 23.70 18.16 22.76
C ALA A 300 23.90 17.92 21.24
N VAL A 301 24.20 18.94 20.46
CA VAL A 301 24.57 18.80 19.04
C VAL A 301 25.76 17.88 18.90
N GLY A 302 25.71 16.94 17.96
CA GLY A 302 26.69 15.87 17.76
C GLY A 302 26.43 14.62 18.60
N GLN A 303 25.41 14.60 19.47
CA GLN A 303 25.07 13.41 20.25
C GLN A 303 24.15 12.46 19.47
N VAL A 304 24.44 11.17 19.63
CA VAL A 304 23.65 10.06 19.09
C VAL A 304 23.03 9.30 20.25
N PHE A 305 21.72 9.11 20.22
CA PHE A 305 20.97 8.32 21.18
C PHE A 305 20.58 7.00 20.52
N ALA A 306 21.03 5.87 21.05
CA ALA A 306 20.96 4.58 20.38
C ALA A 306 19.52 4.08 20.13
N ASN A 307 18.55 4.57 20.90
CA ASN A 307 17.16 4.14 20.81
C ASN A 307 16.19 5.17 21.40
N LYS A 308 14.90 4.88 21.22
CA LYS A 308 13.79 5.73 21.70
C LYS A 308 13.84 6.00 23.21
N ASP A 309 14.22 5.01 24.00
CA ASP A 309 14.22 5.16 25.47
C ASP A 309 15.31 6.12 25.92
N GLN A 310 16.51 6.04 25.34
CA GLN A 310 17.59 6.99 25.59
C GLN A 310 17.19 8.41 25.15
N TRP A 311 16.57 8.54 23.98
CA TRP A 311 16.08 9.83 23.50
C TRP A 311 15.03 10.43 24.43
N GLN A 312 14.02 9.66 24.83
CA GLN A 312 12.98 10.12 25.75
C GLN A 312 13.56 10.51 27.13
N SER A 313 14.50 9.74 27.63
CA SER A 313 15.20 10.04 28.88
C SER A 313 16.00 11.35 28.77
N ALA A 314 16.65 11.60 27.63
CA ALA A 314 17.38 12.82 27.36
C ALA A 314 16.46 14.05 27.31
N LEU A 315 15.27 13.95 26.70
CA LEU A 315 14.25 15.00 26.69
C LEU A 315 13.74 15.29 28.11
N LYS A 316 13.41 14.24 28.85
CA LYS A 316 12.92 14.36 30.24
C LYS A 316 13.97 15.00 31.14
N GLY A 317 15.24 14.60 31.04
CA GLY A 317 16.35 15.18 31.80
C GLY A 317 16.58 16.67 31.52
N ARG A 318 16.20 17.16 30.34
CA ARG A 318 16.24 18.57 29.96
C ARG A 318 14.95 19.34 30.27
N GLY A 319 13.95 18.69 30.90
CA GLY A 319 12.66 19.30 31.23
C GLY A 319 11.78 19.59 30.01
N ILE A 320 11.97 18.86 28.90
CA ILE A 320 11.13 18.95 27.69
C ILE A 320 10.04 17.90 27.80
N ALA A 321 8.88 18.27 28.37
CA ALA A 321 7.79 17.35 28.67
C ALA A 321 6.47 17.67 27.93
N GLN A 322 6.33 18.91 27.41
CA GLN A 322 5.12 19.29 26.68
C GLN A 322 5.02 18.46 25.38
N GLU A 323 3.89 17.79 25.16
CA GLU A 323 3.68 16.84 24.06
C GLU A 323 4.07 17.42 22.66
N ARG A 324 3.65 18.66 22.38
CA ARG A 324 4.02 19.36 21.13
C ARG A 324 5.54 19.51 20.98
N ASN A 325 6.23 19.89 22.07
CA ASN A 325 7.68 20.11 22.03
C ASN A 325 8.44 18.77 21.92
N VAL A 326 8.01 17.75 22.64
CA VAL A 326 8.53 16.39 22.53
C VAL A 326 8.39 15.87 21.10
N ARG A 327 7.21 16.05 20.49
CA ARG A 327 6.96 15.65 19.10
C ARG A 327 7.91 16.33 18.13
N ILE A 328 8.02 17.68 18.17
CA ILE A 328 8.89 18.43 17.26
C ILE A 328 10.36 18.04 17.45
N ALA A 329 10.81 17.91 18.71
CA ALA A 329 12.17 17.50 19.01
C ALA A 329 12.45 16.07 18.50
N THR A 330 11.49 15.17 18.62
CA THR A 330 11.61 13.78 18.12
C THR A 330 11.63 13.74 16.59
N GLU A 331 10.77 14.51 15.92
CA GLU A 331 10.79 14.64 14.46
C GLU A 331 12.17 15.14 13.98
N GLY A 332 12.73 16.17 14.65
CA GLY A 332 14.05 16.70 14.32
C GLY A 332 15.19 15.71 14.52
N ALA A 333 15.19 14.99 15.66
CA ALA A 333 16.24 14.01 15.93
C ALA A 333 16.15 12.78 15.00
N LEU A 334 14.96 12.40 14.55
CA LEU A 334 14.78 11.38 13.53
C LEU A 334 15.24 11.87 12.14
N LEU A 335 14.96 13.12 11.79
CA LEU A 335 15.49 13.72 10.57
C LEU A 335 17.03 13.74 10.61
N GLY A 336 17.62 14.11 11.73
CA GLY A 336 19.07 14.04 11.94
C GLY A 336 19.61 12.63 11.70
N SER A 337 18.97 11.60 12.26
CA SER A 337 19.35 10.20 12.04
C SER A 337 19.24 9.81 10.54
N VAL A 338 18.13 10.13 9.88
CA VAL A 338 17.95 9.85 8.44
C VAL A 338 19.07 10.46 7.61
N LEU A 339 19.47 11.69 7.89
CA LEU A 339 20.54 12.39 7.15
C LEU A 339 21.93 11.85 7.48
N GLU A 340 22.21 11.53 8.75
CA GLU A 340 23.49 10.96 9.20
C GLU A 340 23.78 9.62 8.52
N HIS A 341 22.74 8.82 8.29
CA HIS A 341 22.86 7.54 7.58
C HIS A 341 22.85 7.66 6.04
N GLY A 342 23.09 8.86 5.52
CA GLY A 342 23.34 9.08 4.09
C GLY A 342 22.09 9.07 3.22
N PHE A 343 20.96 9.53 3.76
CA PHE A 343 19.77 9.76 2.95
C PHE A 343 20.04 10.72 1.80
N ASN A 344 19.64 10.37 0.59
CA ASN A 344 19.81 11.20 -0.57
C ASN A 344 18.93 12.46 -0.49
N ARG A 345 19.54 13.62 -0.28
CA ARG A 345 18.84 14.92 -0.17
C ARG A 345 18.14 15.36 -1.46
N ASP A 346 18.58 14.83 -2.61
CA ASP A 346 17.98 15.11 -3.92
C ASP A 346 16.80 14.19 -4.23
N LEU A 347 16.53 13.23 -3.35
CA LEU A 347 15.37 12.34 -3.47
C LEU A 347 14.08 13.13 -3.25
N ALA A 348 13.25 13.23 -4.29
CA ALA A 348 11.96 13.87 -4.19
C ALA A 348 10.89 12.89 -3.69
N ILE A 349 10.03 13.36 -2.79
CA ILE A 349 8.89 12.61 -2.26
C ILE A 349 7.62 13.13 -2.94
N VAL A 350 6.91 12.30 -3.68
CA VAL A 350 5.65 12.64 -4.34
C VAL A 350 4.48 12.02 -3.59
N SER A 351 3.58 12.86 -3.07
CA SER A 351 2.44 12.40 -2.29
C SER A 351 1.16 13.19 -2.56
N ASP A 352 0.09 12.87 -1.83
CA ASP A 352 -1.03 13.76 -1.62
C ASP A 352 -0.66 14.89 -0.62
N ASP A 353 -1.63 15.78 -0.30
CA ASP A 353 -1.44 16.88 0.66
C ASP A 353 -1.60 16.40 2.12
N ALA A 354 -1.11 15.19 2.45
CA ALA A 354 -1.09 14.67 3.81
C ALA A 354 0.19 15.14 4.52
N GLY A 355 0.02 15.91 5.60
CA GLY A 355 1.10 16.65 6.26
C GLY A 355 2.26 15.82 6.79
N GLN A 356 2.10 14.50 6.98
CA GLN A 356 3.17 13.61 7.42
C GLN A 356 4.26 13.43 6.34
N PHE A 357 3.92 13.55 5.06
CA PHE A 357 4.84 13.35 3.95
C PHE A 357 5.59 14.62 3.52
N ASN A 358 5.16 15.78 4.02
CA ASN A 358 5.82 17.05 3.71
C ASN A 358 7.15 17.17 4.48
N VAL A 359 8.16 16.48 3.98
CA VAL A 359 9.53 16.45 4.49
C VAL A 359 10.50 16.41 3.31
N PHE A 360 11.71 16.95 3.47
CA PHE A 360 12.73 17.03 2.42
C PHE A 360 12.22 17.72 1.14
N LEU A 361 12.62 17.22 -0.01
CA LEU A 361 12.16 17.71 -1.31
C LEU A 361 10.80 17.08 -1.62
N HIS A 362 9.71 17.81 -1.41
CA HIS A 362 8.35 17.30 -1.50
C HIS A 362 7.59 17.88 -2.68
N GLY A 363 6.99 17.01 -3.49
CA GLY A 363 6.10 17.34 -4.61
C GLY A 363 4.68 16.86 -4.37
N LEU A 364 3.70 17.70 -4.70
CA LEU A 364 2.29 17.40 -4.54
C LEU A 364 1.65 16.87 -5.81
N CYS A 365 0.76 15.90 -5.63
CA CYS A 365 -0.05 15.33 -6.70
C CYS A 365 -1.11 16.34 -7.19
N TRP A 366 -1.02 16.76 -8.46
CA TRP A 366 -1.97 17.66 -9.10
C TRP A 366 -3.40 17.10 -9.16
N ILE A 367 -3.54 15.79 -9.32
CA ILE A 367 -4.86 15.14 -9.30
C ILE A 367 -5.53 15.28 -7.94
N HIS A 368 -4.77 15.16 -6.84
CA HIS A 368 -5.29 15.40 -5.50
C HIS A 368 -5.60 16.87 -5.24
N ALA A 369 -4.78 17.78 -5.74
CA ALA A 369 -5.05 19.22 -5.66
C ALA A 369 -6.36 19.58 -6.39
N GLU A 370 -6.58 19.06 -7.62
CA GLU A 370 -7.82 19.27 -8.37
C GLU A 370 -9.05 18.67 -7.68
N ARG A 371 -8.90 17.48 -7.06
CA ARG A 371 -10.01 16.85 -6.30
C ARG A 371 -10.57 17.73 -5.18
N VAL A 372 -9.81 18.68 -4.65
CA VAL A 372 -10.32 19.65 -3.68
C VAL A 372 -11.40 20.51 -4.31
N PHE A 373 -11.15 21.00 -5.52
CA PHE A 373 -12.11 21.79 -6.29
C PHE A 373 -13.29 20.94 -6.80
N ALA A 374 -13.01 19.72 -7.27
CA ALA A 374 -14.04 18.80 -7.74
C ALA A 374 -15.10 18.41 -6.69
N LYS A 375 -14.75 18.54 -5.41
CA LYS A 375 -15.66 18.27 -4.28
C LYS A 375 -16.53 19.47 -3.91
N LEU A 376 -16.24 20.68 -4.42
CA LEU A 376 -17.04 21.86 -4.16
C LEU A 376 -18.36 21.78 -4.94
N VAL A 377 -19.43 22.21 -4.28
CA VAL A 377 -20.77 22.27 -4.87
C VAL A 377 -21.21 23.73 -4.93
N GLY A 378 -21.37 24.27 -6.15
CA GLY A 378 -21.93 25.60 -6.35
C GLY A 378 -23.45 25.59 -6.19
N PHE A 379 -23.98 26.47 -5.35
CA PHE A 379 -25.40 26.56 -5.01
C PHE A 379 -26.22 27.36 -6.02
N ASN A 380 -25.57 28.21 -6.82
CA ASN A 380 -26.21 29.01 -7.89
C ASN A 380 -25.38 28.92 -9.18
N ASP A 381 -25.92 29.48 -10.27
CA ASP A 381 -25.29 29.39 -11.59
C ASP A 381 -23.96 30.12 -11.67
N SER A 382 -23.84 31.31 -11.02
CA SER A 382 -22.58 32.05 -10.94
C SER A 382 -21.47 31.22 -10.29
N GLN A 383 -21.74 30.61 -9.12
CA GLN A 383 -20.78 29.76 -8.42
C GLN A 383 -20.41 28.51 -9.21
N ARG A 384 -21.36 27.92 -9.93
CA ARG A 384 -21.10 26.77 -10.83
C ARG A 384 -20.22 27.17 -12.02
N GLN A 385 -20.46 28.35 -12.57
CA GLN A 385 -19.67 28.90 -13.69
C GLN A 385 -18.25 29.20 -13.23
N ASP A 386 -18.08 29.94 -12.11
CA ASP A 386 -16.76 30.24 -11.52
C ASP A 386 -15.97 28.97 -11.24
N LEU A 387 -16.59 27.98 -10.59
CA LEU A 387 -15.96 26.68 -10.32
C LEU A 387 -15.56 25.94 -11.60
N GLY A 388 -16.42 25.95 -12.62
CA GLY A 388 -16.15 25.34 -13.92
C GLY A 388 -14.96 25.99 -14.63
N GLN A 389 -14.89 27.32 -14.60
CA GLN A 389 -13.79 28.08 -15.19
C GLN A 389 -12.47 27.79 -14.47
N ILE A 390 -12.43 27.91 -13.14
CA ILE A 390 -11.23 27.63 -12.34
C ILE A 390 -10.71 26.22 -12.56
N ARG A 391 -11.60 25.21 -12.58
CA ARG A 391 -11.19 23.83 -12.87
C ARG A 391 -10.64 23.66 -14.29
N THR A 392 -11.17 24.37 -15.27
CA THR A 392 -10.65 24.36 -16.65
C THR A 392 -9.23 24.93 -16.70
N GLU A 393 -8.97 26.03 -15.97
CA GLU A 393 -7.64 26.64 -15.86
C GLU A 393 -6.64 25.71 -15.14
N ILE A 394 -7.06 25.05 -14.04
CA ILE A 394 -6.23 24.04 -13.35
C ILE A 394 -5.81 22.92 -14.31
N TRP A 395 -6.75 22.41 -15.13
CA TRP A 395 -6.43 21.37 -16.10
C TRP A 395 -5.56 21.89 -17.26
N GLN A 396 -5.66 23.17 -17.60
CA GLN A 396 -4.78 23.78 -18.59
C GLN A 396 -3.35 23.89 -18.03
N LEU A 397 -3.17 24.39 -16.81
CA LEU A 397 -1.88 24.39 -16.13
C LEU A 397 -1.26 22.98 -16.04
N TYR A 398 -2.06 21.97 -15.75
CA TYR A 398 -1.58 20.59 -15.74
C TYR A 398 -1.07 20.13 -17.13
N ARG A 399 -1.72 20.55 -18.22
CA ARG A 399 -1.26 20.25 -19.60
C ARG A 399 0.03 21.02 -19.92
N ASP A 400 0.10 22.27 -19.51
CA ASP A 400 1.29 23.11 -19.72
C ASP A 400 2.50 22.55 -18.96
N LEU A 401 2.31 22.07 -17.72
CA LEU A 401 3.36 21.37 -16.97
C LEU A 401 3.80 20.06 -17.65
N LYS A 402 2.88 19.30 -18.23
CA LYS A 402 3.24 18.12 -19.02
C LYS A 402 4.04 18.45 -20.29
N ALA A 403 3.69 19.54 -20.96
CA ALA A 403 4.44 20.02 -22.10
C ALA A 403 5.85 20.49 -21.66
N TYR A 404 5.92 21.22 -20.55
CA TYR A 404 7.18 21.65 -19.95
C TYR A 404 8.13 20.49 -19.62
N GLN A 405 7.59 19.37 -19.10
CA GLN A 405 8.41 18.17 -18.84
C GLN A 405 9.11 17.62 -20.07
N LEU A 406 8.51 17.78 -21.26
CA LEU A 406 9.09 17.32 -22.52
C LEU A 406 10.13 18.30 -23.09
N GLU A 407 9.91 19.61 -22.89
CA GLU A 407 10.77 20.68 -23.41
C GLU A 407 10.88 21.81 -22.36
N PRO A 408 11.72 21.64 -21.33
CA PRO A 408 11.91 22.67 -20.31
C PRO A 408 12.62 23.91 -20.88
N THR A 409 11.97 25.07 -20.77
CA THR A 409 12.57 26.36 -21.15
C THR A 409 12.35 27.41 -20.05
N PRO A 410 13.28 28.38 -19.86
CA PRO A 410 13.09 29.44 -18.87
C PRO A 410 11.84 30.29 -19.13
N ALA A 411 11.52 30.55 -20.39
CA ALA A 411 10.33 31.32 -20.76
C ALA A 411 9.03 30.57 -20.40
N ALA A 412 8.95 29.27 -20.67
CA ALA A 412 7.80 28.44 -20.29
C ALA A 412 7.67 28.34 -18.77
N LYS A 413 8.77 28.24 -18.02
CA LYS A 413 8.77 28.25 -16.56
C LYS A 413 8.10 29.52 -16.02
N LEU A 414 8.58 30.70 -16.44
CA LEU A 414 8.01 31.99 -15.99
C LEU A 414 6.52 32.11 -16.36
N ALA A 415 6.16 31.76 -17.59
CA ALA A 415 4.77 31.83 -18.04
C ALA A 415 3.83 30.93 -17.22
N ILE A 416 4.28 29.74 -16.80
CA ILE A 416 3.50 28.84 -15.94
C ILE A 416 3.40 29.42 -14.52
N GLU A 417 4.49 29.96 -13.96
CA GLU A 417 4.50 30.58 -12.63
C GLU A 417 3.56 31.79 -12.58
N ASP A 418 3.61 32.68 -13.57
CA ASP A 418 2.72 33.86 -13.67
C ASP A 418 1.26 33.45 -13.80
N ARG A 419 0.98 32.44 -14.63
CA ARG A 419 -0.37 31.93 -14.82
C ARG A 419 -0.92 31.27 -13.56
N PHE A 420 -0.09 30.52 -12.82
CA PHE A 420 -0.44 29.93 -11.54
C PHE A 420 -0.79 31.00 -10.51
N ASP A 421 0.00 32.07 -10.42
CA ASP A 421 -0.24 33.18 -9.50
C ASP A 421 -1.52 33.93 -9.87
N ALA A 422 -1.73 34.22 -11.16
CA ALA A 422 -2.96 34.86 -11.65
C ALA A 422 -4.21 34.04 -11.31
N LEU A 423 -4.16 32.72 -11.55
CA LEU A 423 -5.25 31.80 -11.18
C LEU A 423 -5.55 31.85 -9.68
N CYS A 424 -4.52 31.76 -8.85
CA CYS A 424 -4.68 31.73 -7.39
C CYS A 424 -5.11 33.08 -6.79
N ALA A 425 -4.84 34.20 -7.48
CA ALA A 425 -5.28 35.55 -7.12
C ALA A 425 -6.72 35.84 -7.52
N THR A 426 -7.39 34.94 -8.27
CA THR A 426 -8.79 35.12 -8.68
C THR A 426 -9.70 35.17 -7.45
N GLU A 427 -10.50 36.23 -7.37
CA GLU A 427 -11.54 36.37 -6.36
C GLU A 427 -12.92 36.15 -6.99
N THR A 428 -13.74 35.34 -6.34
CA THR A 428 -15.08 34.99 -6.77
C THR A 428 -16.09 35.28 -5.65
N CYS A 429 -17.37 35.26 -5.97
CA CYS A 429 -18.43 35.30 -4.95
C CYS A 429 -18.57 33.97 -4.17
N PHE A 430 -17.78 32.94 -4.49
CA PHE A 430 -17.84 31.65 -3.85
C PHE A 430 -16.70 31.46 -2.82
N THR A 431 -16.99 31.78 -1.56
CA THR A 431 -16.00 31.74 -0.46
C THR A 431 -15.23 30.44 -0.36
N SER A 432 -15.90 29.28 -0.51
CA SER A 432 -15.23 27.98 -0.45
C SER A 432 -14.23 27.77 -1.60
N LEU A 433 -14.53 28.34 -2.78
CA LEU A 433 -13.62 28.32 -3.94
C LEU A 433 -12.40 29.20 -3.67
N ASN A 434 -12.60 30.41 -3.12
CA ASN A 434 -11.52 31.33 -2.75
C ASN A 434 -10.59 30.71 -1.68
N LEU A 435 -11.15 29.95 -0.71
CA LEU A 435 -10.34 29.21 0.27
C LEU A 435 -9.54 28.08 -0.37
N ALA A 436 -10.10 27.39 -1.36
CA ALA A 436 -9.39 26.36 -2.10
C ALA A 436 -8.23 26.94 -2.93
N LEU A 437 -8.43 28.09 -3.58
CA LEU A 437 -7.39 28.84 -4.29
C LEU A 437 -6.27 29.30 -3.35
N LYS A 438 -6.60 29.86 -2.17
CA LYS A 438 -5.61 30.22 -1.14
C LYS A 438 -4.82 29.03 -0.65
N ARG A 439 -5.45 27.83 -0.51
CA ARG A 439 -4.73 26.59 -0.18
C ARG A 439 -3.79 26.19 -1.33
N MET A 440 -4.23 26.26 -2.57
CA MET A 440 -3.41 25.97 -3.76
C MET A 440 -2.20 26.90 -3.84
N GLN A 441 -2.38 28.21 -3.60
CA GLN A 441 -1.30 29.20 -3.55
C GLN A 441 -0.27 28.89 -2.44
N ARG A 442 -0.73 28.48 -1.26
CA ARG A 442 0.18 28.09 -0.16
C ARG A 442 1.06 26.91 -0.53
N ASN A 443 0.55 26.01 -1.34
CA ASN A 443 1.24 24.80 -1.80
C ASN A 443 1.96 25.02 -3.16
N LYS A 444 2.18 26.28 -3.58
CA LYS A 444 2.79 26.62 -4.89
C LYS A 444 4.11 25.90 -5.10
N ARG A 445 5.00 25.92 -4.10
CA ARG A 445 6.34 25.36 -4.19
C ARG A 445 6.30 23.85 -4.49
N GLU A 446 5.45 23.12 -3.79
CA GLU A 446 5.30 21.68 -3.95
C GLU A 446 4.57 21.30 -5.24
N LEU A 447 3.59 22.09 -5.67
CA LEU A 447 2.85 21.86 -6.92
C LEU A 447 3.70 22.19 -8.16
N LEU A 448 4.55 23.21 -8.07
CA LEU A 448 5.41 23.64 -9.16
C LEU A 448 6.85 23.07 -9.09
N LEU A 449 7.13 22.13 -8.17
CA LEU A 449 8.47 21.52 -8.05
C LEU A 449 8.96 20.91 -9.37
N VAL A 450 8.07 20.49 -10.25
CA VAL A 450 8.37 19.96 -11.59
C VAL A 450 9.09 21.01 -12.48
N LEU A 451 8.95 22.30 -12.20
CA LEU A 451 9.64 23.36 -12.94
C LEU A 451 11.15 23.39 -12.64
N ASP A 452 11.55 22.93 -11.46
CA ASP A 452 12.95 22.73 -11.06
C ASP A 452 13.44 21.30 -11.33
N ARG A 453 12.53 20.35 -11.32
CA ARG A 453 12.75 18.91 -11.48
C ARG A 453 11.79 18.32 -12.52
N PRO A 454 12.03 18.53 -13.82
CA PRO A 454 11.15 18.05 -14.90
C PRO A 454 10.99 16.53 -14.96
N ASP A 455 11.89 15.78 -14.30
CA ASP A 455 11.85 14.33 -14.15
C ASP A 455 10.74 13.83 -13.18
N LEU A 456 10.14 14.72 -12.38
CA LEU A 456 9.16 14.34 -11.38
C LEU A 456 7.76 14.13 -11.97
N PRO A 457 7.06 13.05 -11.58
CA PRO A 457 5.68 12.85 -12.00
C PRO A 457 4.72 13.86 -11.36
N LEU A 458 3.76 14.35 -12.15
CA LEU A 458 2.72 15.30 -11.69
C LEU A 458 1.62 14.66 -10.85
N HIS A 459 1.64 13.34 -10.67
CA HIS A 459 0.58 12.61 -9.97
C HIS A 459 1.11 11.40 -9.19
N ASN A 460 0.35 10.99 -8.18
CA ASN A 460 0.68 9.85 -7.31
C ASN A 460 -0.05 8.54 -7.69
N ASN A 461 -0.43 8.37 -8.96
CA ASN A 461 -1.21 7.21 -9.42
C ASN A 461 -0.47 5.88 -9.22
N LEU A 462 0.86 5.89 -9.22
CA LEU A 462 1.66 4.69 -9.00
C LEU A 462 1.41 4.13 -7.60
N SER A 463 1.53 4.97 -6.57
CA SER A 463 1.26 4.58 -5.18
C SER A 463 -0.20 4.14 -4.98
N GLU A 464 -1.17 4.91 -5.54
CA GLU A 464 -2.59 4.51 -5.52
C GLU A 464 -2.81 3.11 -6.13
N GLY A 465 -2.14 2.81 -7.25
CA GLY A 465 -2.20 1.51 -7.93
C GLY A 465 -1.63 0.37 -7.10
N ASP A 466 -0.53 0.62 -6.39
CA ASP A 466 0.11 -0.36 -5.54
C ASP A 466 -0.71 -0.61 -4.26
N ILE A 467 -1.19 0.44 -3.59
CA ILE A 467 -2.05 0.37 -2.41
C ILE A 467 -3.38 -0.33 -2.70
N ARG A 468 -3.96 -0.14 -3.89
CA ARG A 468 -5.24 -0.75 -4.27
C ARG A 468 -5.23 -2.26 -4.13
N GLU A 469 -4.11 -2.91 -4.40
CA GLU A 469 -3.97 -4.36 -4.23
C GLU A 469 -3.87 -4.75 -2.74
N TYR A 470 -3.19 -3.97 -1.92
CA TYR A 470 -3.15 -4.13 -0.47
C TYR A 470 -4.57 -4.00 0.14
N VAL A 471 -5.34 -3.01 -0.33
CA VAL A 471 -6.74 -2.81 0.06
C VAL A 471 -7.63 -4.00 -0.34
N LYS A 472 -7.41 -4.61 -1.52
CA LYS A 472 -8.15 -5.83 -1.92
C LYS A 472 -7.94 -6.94 -0.90
N ARG A 473 -6.71 -7.21 -0.48
CA ARG A 473 -6.42 -8.22 0.54
C ARG A 473 -7.13 -7.92 1.86
N ARG A 474 -7.14 -6.66 2.29
CA ARG A 474 -7.89 -6.23 3.49
C ARG A 474 -9.39 -6.50 3.38
N LYS A 475 -9.98 -6.27 2.20
CA LYS A 475 -11.41 -6.54 1.97
C LYS A 475 -11.75 -8.04 2.00
N ILE A 476 -10.82 -8.91 1.61
CA ILE A 476 -11.00 -10.36 1.61
C ILE A 476 -10.82 -10.95 3.01
N SER A 477 -9.75 -10.59 3.71
CA SER A 477 -9.35 -11.25 4.96
C SER A 477 -9.43 -10.37 6.20
N GLY A 478 -9.91 -9.12 6.08
CA GLY A 478 -9.95 -8.17 7.19
C GLY A 478 -8.55 -7.74 7.66
N GLY A 479 -8.40 -7.56 8.98
CA GLY A 479 -7.13 -7.22 9.61
C GLY A 479 -6.21 -8.41 9.83
N THR A 480 -5.02 -8.15 10.35
CA THR A 480 -4.09 -9.17 10.84
C THR A 480 -4.31 -9.42 12.33
N ARG A 481 -4.09 -10.65 12.79
CA ARG A 481 -4.31 -11.06 14.19
C ARG A 481 -3.02 -11.26 14.97
N SER A 482 -1.89 -11.53 14.27
CA SER A 482 -0.57 -11.72 14.87
C SER A 482 0.45 -10.77 14.26
N ASP A 483 1.54 -10.50 14.97
CA ASP A 483 2.64 -9.66 14.46
C ASP A 483 3.34 -10.31 13.27
N ASP A 484 3.56 -11.64 13.32
CA ASP A 484 4.13 -12.38 12.19
C ASP A 484 3.23 -12.32 10.96
N GLY A 485 1.92 -12.47 11.14
CA GLY A 485 0.95 -12.32 10.05
C GLY A 485 0.94 -10.90 9.46
N ARG A 486 1.12 -9.86 10.29
CA ARG A 486 1.28 -8.47 9.84
C ARG A 486 2.58 -8.29 9.05
N ARG A 487 3.71 -8.70 9.65
CA ARG A 487 5.04 -8.63 9.03
C ARG A 487 5.07 -9.35 7.69
N CYS A 488 4.52 -10.57 7.64
CA CYS A 488 4.43 -11.35 6.40
C CYS A 488 3.54 -10.69 5.34
N ARG A 489 2.39 -10.12 5.72
CA ARG A 489 1.52 -9.38 4.80
C ARG A 489 2.28 -8.24 4.11
N ASP A 490 2.98 -7.41 4.88
CA ASP A 490 3.76 -6.29 4.38
C ASP A 490 4.93 -6.78 3.50
N THR A 491 5.63 -7.80 3.94
CA THR A 491 6.76 -8.39 3.22
C THR A 491 6.35 -8.94 1.86
N PHE A 492 5.37 -9.82 1.81
CA PHE A 492 4.97 -10.43 0.54
C PHE A 492 4.22 -9.47 -0.38
N ALA A 493 3.55 -8.44 0.15
CA ALA A 493 3.03 -7.35 -0.67
C ALA A 493 4.17 -6.59 -1.37
N SER A 494 5.23 -6.27 -0.64
CA SER A 494 6.42 -5.59 -1.14
C SER A 494 7.15 -6.42 -2.21
N LEU A 495 7.49 -7.65 -1.88
CA LEU A 495 8.24 -8.56 -2.76
C LEU A 495 7.47 -8.84 -4.07
N LYS A 496 6.18 -9.16 -3.96
CA LYS A 496 5.34 -9.42 -5.13
C LYS A 496 5.27 -8.23 -6.09
N LYS A 497 5.06 -7.04 -5.55
CA LYS A 497 4.98 -5.82 -6.35
C LYS A 497 6.32 -5.48 -6.98
N THR A 498 7.40 -5.60 -6.22
CA THR A 498 8.75 -5.38 -6.72
C THR A 498 9.11 -6.38 -7.82
N CYS A 499 8.81 -7.68 -7.65
CA CYS A 499 8.96 -8.67 -8.72
C CYS A 499 8.26 -8.24 -10.00
N ARG A 500 6.99 -7.78 -9.91
CA ARG A 500 6.22 -7.34 -11.07
C ARG A 500 6.85 -6.13 -11.77
N LYS A 501 7.32 -5.14 -11.01
CA LYS A 501 8.01 -3.94 -11.54
C LYS A 501 9.33 -4.32 -12.24
N LEU A 502 10.03 -5.29 -11.69
CA LEU A 502 11.27 -5.82 -12.26
C LEU A 502 11.05 -6.90 -13.34
N GLY A 503 9.80 -7.19 -13.75
CA GLY A 503 9.50 -8.21 -14.76
C GLY A 503 9.88 -9.63 -14.33
N VAL A 504 10.03 -9.87 -13.02
CA VAL A 504 10.32 -11.19 -12.43
C VAL A 504 9.01 -11.90 -12.12
N SER A 505 8.89 -13.17 -12.53
CA SER A 505 7.74 -13.98 -12.11
C SER A 505 7.80 -14.22 -10.61
N PHE A 506 6.73 -13.85 -9.89
CA PHE A 506 6.67 -14.08 -8.44
C PHE A 506 6.66 -15.55 -8.06
N TRP A 507 6.07 -16.42 -8.91
CA TRP A 507 6.18 -17.86 -8.75
C TRP A 507 7.63 -18.35 -8.86
N SER A 508 8.33 -17.92 -9.90
CA SER A 508 9.73 -18.29 -10.11
C SER A 508 10.62 -17.78 -8.98
N TYR A 509 10.37 -16.55 -8.50
CA TYR A 509 11.05 -15.98 -7.35
C TYR A 509 10.86 -16.81 -6.08
N LEU A 510 9.61 -17.15 -5.73
CA LEU A 510 9.33 -18.00 -4.55
C LEU A 510 9.97 -19.38 -4.69
N SER A 511 9.85 -20.01 -5.86
CA SER A 511 10.43 -21.32 -6.13
C SER A 511 11.96 -21.32 -6.02
N ASP A 512 12.61 -20.25 -6.47
CA ASP A 512 14.06 -20.07 -6.38
C ASP A 512 14.52 -19.93 -4.93
N ARG A 513 13.87 -19.05 -4.16
CA ARG A 513 14.22 -18.81 -2.75
C ARG A 513 13.97 -20.03 -1.87
N LEU A 514 12.79 -20.67 -2.01
CA LEU A 514 12.42 -21.84 -1.22
C LEU A 514 13.19 -23.11 -1.62
N GLY A 515 13.59 -23.22 -2.89
CA GLY A 515 14.40 -24.32 -3.37
C GLY A 515 15.90 -24.14 -3.22
N GLY A 516 16.35 -23.01 -2.70
CA GLY A 516 17.78 -22.70 -2.50
C GLY A 516 18.61 -22.60 -3.79
N LYS A 517 17.96 -22.44 -4.95
CA LYS A 517 18.62 -22.51 -6.27
C LYS A 517 19.47 -21.28 -6.59
N LYS A 518 19.13 -20.12 -6.04
CA LYS A 518 19.82 -18.81 -6.23
C LYS A 518 20.08 -18.45 -7.70
N LEU A 519 19.16 -18.81 -8.59
CA LEU A 519 19.23 -18.50 -10.03
C LEU A 519 18.76 -17.09 -10.35
N ILE A 520 17.88 -16.55 -9.51
CA ILE A 520 17.37 -15.19 -9.62
C ILE A 520 18.18 -14.32 -8.66
N PRO A 521 18.88 -13.26 -9.15
CA PRO A 521 19.58 -12.32 -8.29
C PRO A 521 18.66 -11.73 -7.20
N ALA A 522 19.23 -11.26 -6.12
CA ALA A 522 18.45 -10.56 -5.09
C ALA A 522 17.74 -9.34 -5.70
N LEU A 523 16.47 -9.10 -5.31
CA LEU A 523 15.69 -7.99 -5.87
C LEU A 523 16.39 -6.63 -5.67
N PRO A 524 17.08 -6.34 -4.53
CA PRO A 524 17.88 -5.13 -4.40
C PRO A 524 18.96 -4.98 -5.49
N GLN A 525 19.65 -6.04 -5.86
CA GLN A 525 20.66 -6.01 -6.94
C GLN A 525 20.02 -5.70 -8.31
N LEU A 526 18.83 -6.24 -8.57
CA LEU A 526 18.08 -5.93 -9.80
C LEU A 526 17.60 -4.49 -9.84
N ILE A 527 17.25 -3.90 -8.69
CA ILE A 527 16.89 -2.49 -8.56
C ILE A 527 18.10 -1.61 -8.91
N GLU A 528 19.27 -1.90 -8.32
CA GLU A 528 20.51 -1.17 -8.61
C GLU A 528 20.89 -1.24 -10.09
N ALA A 529 20.90 -2.43 -10.65
CA ALA A 529 21.22 -2.64 -12.07
C ALA A 529 20.29 -1.86 -13.00
N ARG A 530 18.99 -1.79 -12.68
CA ARG A 530 18.03 -1.03 -13.50
C ARG A 530 18.08 0.48 -13.29
N ALA A 531 18.41 0.93 -12.09
CA ALA A 531 18.60 2.35 -11.82
C ALA A 531 19.83 2.94 -12.53
N GLN A 532 20.82 2.09 -12.83
CA GLN A 532 22.04 2.46 -13.57
C GLN A 532 21.89 2.31 -15.10
N ALA A 533 20.83 1.63 -15.56
CA ALA A 533 20.59 1.50 -17.00
C ALA A 533 20.16 2.87 -17.58
N PRO A 534 20.69 3.27 -18.75
CA PRO A 534 20.44 4.56 -19.37
C PRO A 534 18.98 4.73 -19.83
#